data_b1146c19198c915f54e19bacf5253dcf
#
_entry.id   b1146c19198c915f54e19bacf5253dcf
#
_cell.length_a   1.000
_cell.length_b   1.000
_cell.length_c   1.000
_cell.angle_alpha   90.00
_cell.angle_beta   90.00
_cell.angle_gamma   90.00
#
_symmetry.space_group_name_H-M   'P 1'
#
loop_
_entity.id
_entity.type
_entity.pdbx_description
1 polymer ?
#
loop_
_entity_poly.entity_id
_entity_poly.type
_entity_poly.pdbx_seq_one_letter_code
_entity_poly.pdbx_strand_id
1 'polypeptide(L)'
;LAPRVEDHEYDVDHGLLDGVWTWFIRTNRDGINYALYQAPDTGIAPTEADWQNLIPHNDTVMLDGVSLNTEAMTLSLREGGLPIIEVHPHGLTPYRVQLPDAAYSLYVQNSLEFESDRIRLRYEALNRPAQVRQLTLATGDQTVLKETPVLGPFDADAYVSQRLWATAEDGTQVPISLVVKREL
;
A
#
# COMPACT_ATOMS: atom_id res chain seq x y z
N LEU A 1 -19.56 14.30 8.03
CA LEU A 1 -18.46 14.43 7.09
C LEU A 1 -18.17 15.90 6.82
N ALA A 2 -17.05 16.23 6.17
CA ALA A 2 -16.61 17.60 5.90
C ALA A 2 -17.50 18.32 4.90
N PRO A 3 -17.65 19.67 5.00
CA PRO A 3 -18.23 20.47 3.95
C PRO A 3 -17.34 20.45 2.70
N ARG A 4 -17.95 20.71 1.54
CA ARG A 4 -17.21 20.80 0.29
C ARG A 4 -16.34 22.06 0.26
N VAL A 5 -15.03 21.88 0.13
CA VAL A 5 -14.02 22.94 0.03
C VAL A 5 -13.21 22.69 -1.23
N GLU A 6 -12.77 23.75 -1.92
CA GLU A 6 -11.90 23.63 -3.10
C GLU A 6 -10.57 22.99 -2.71
N ASP A 7 -10.08 22.07 -3.54
CA ASP A 7 -8.84 21.30 -3.35
C ASP A 7 -8.79 20.38 -2.11
N HIS A 8 -9.91 20.27 -1.37
CA HIS A 8 -10.01 19.32 -0.27
C HIS A 8 -10.62 18.00 -0.75
N GLU A 9 -9.78 16.99 -0.77
CA GLU A 9 -10.14 15.62 -1.13
C GLU A 9 -10.19 14.73 0.11
N TYR A 10 -11.20 13.86 0.18
CA TYR A 10 -11.25 12.81 1.19
C TYR A 10 -12.04 11.60 0.70
N ASP A 11 -11.56 10.42 1.11
CA ASP A 11 -12.23 9.13 0.99
C ASP A 11 -12.62 8.64 2.38
N VAL A 12 -13.70 7.88 2.45
CA VAL A 12 -14.21 7.35 3.72
C VAL A 12 -14.45 5.86 3.63
N ASP A 13 -13.86 5.13 4.56
CA ASP A 13 -14.08 3.71 4.77
C ASP A 13 -14.67 3.47 6.18
N HIS A 14 -15.32 2.33 6.36
CA HIS A 14 -15.90 1.94 7.64
C HIS A 14 -15.52 0.49 7.94
N GLY A 15 -14.92 0.25 9.10
CA GLY A 15 -14.41 -1.06 9.46
C GLY A 15 -14.08 -1.17 10.94
N LEU A 16 -13.42 -2.26 11.31
CA LEU A 16 -12.99 -2.51 12.68
C LEU A 16 -11.58 -1.94 12.92
N LEU A 17 -11.39 -1.27 14.06
CA LEU A 17 -10.11 -0.98 14.64
C LEU A 17 -10.11 -1.55 16.07
N ASP A 18 -9.25 -2.54 16.32
CA ASP A 18 -9.19 -3.25 17.60
C ASP A 18 -10.57 -3.76 18.10
N GLY A 19 -11.39 -4.25 17.17
CA GLY A 19 -12.72 -4.77 17.46
C GLY A 19 -13.83 -3.71 17.63
N VAL A 20 -13.54 -2.44 17.40
CA VAL A 20 -14.49 -1.32 17.48
C VAL A 20 -14.81 -0.80 16.09
N TRP A 21 -16.08 -0.68 15.75
CA TRP A 21 -16.53 -0.05 14.50
C TRP A 21 -16.09 1.41 14.44
N THR A 22 -15.36 1.76 13.39
CA THR A 22 -14.64 3.02 13.26
C THR A 22 -14.75 3.53 11.83
N TRP A 23 -14.92 4.83 11.67
CA TRP A 23 -14.80 5.53 10.41
C TRP A 23 -13.33 5.85 10.16
N PHE A 24 -12.85 5.57 8.96
CA PHE A 24 -11.51 5.91 8.49
C PHE A 24 -11.63 6.96 7.38
N ILE A 25 -10.97 8.07 7.56
CA ILE A 25 -11.04 9.21 6.64
C ILE A 25 -9.64 9.50 6.13
N ARG A 26 -9.37 9.13 4.88
CA ARG A 26 -8.15 9.51 4.18
C ARG A 26 -8.36 10.89 3.55
N THR A 27 -7.48 11.85 3.82
CA THR A 27 -7.66 13.24 3.37
C THR A 27 -6.33 13.96 3.10
N ASN A 28 -6.34 14.90 2.14
CA ASN A 28 -5.22 15.80 1.84
C ASN A 28 -5.23 17.09 2.66
N ARG A 29 -6.07 17.17 3.70
CA ARG A 29 -6.22 18.38 4.54
C ARG A 29 -4.88 18.89 5.09
N ASP A 30 -3.98 17.99 5.47
CA ASP A 30 -2.68 18.32 6.07
C ASP A 30 -1.54 18.38 5.05
N GLY A 31 -1.79 17.98 3.81
CA GLY A 31 -0.81 17.99 2.72
C GLY A 31 -1.12 17.00 1.61
N ILE A 32 -0.42 17.18 0.49
CA ILE A 32 -0.68 16.46 -0.78
C ILE A 32 -0.48 14.94 -0.71
N ASN A 33 0.30 14.47 0.26
CA ASN A 33 0.58 13.04 0.46
C ASN A 33 -0.45 12.34 1.35
N TYR A 34 -1.54 13.04 1.69
CA TYR A 34 -2.64 12.57 2.52
C TYR A 34 -2.24 12.19 3.96
N ALA A 35 -3.23 12.14 4.82
CA ALA A 35 -3.22 11.61 6.17
C ALA A 35 -4.40 10.68 6.36
N LEU A 36 -4.38 9.82 7.35
CA LEU A 36 -5.51 9.01 7.76
C LEU A 36 -6.01 9.47 9.12
N TYR A 37 -7.29 9.76 9.18
CA TYR A 37 -8.01 10.06 10.40
C TYR A 37 -8.97 8.93 10.73
N GLN A 38 -9.30 8.82 11.99
CA GLN A 38 -10.34 7.94 12.50
C GLN A 38 -11.39 8.73 13.25
N ALA A 39 -12.61 8.20 13.31
CA ALA A 39 -13.66 8.69 14.17
C ALA A 39 -14.53 7.53 14.67
N PRO A 40 -14.99 7.54 15.93
CA PRO A 40 -15.79 6.44 16.45
C PRO A 40 -17.15 6.36 15.73
N ASP A 41 -17.64 5.16 15.49
CA ASP A 41 -19.01 4.98 15.02
C ASP A 41 -19.98 5.08 16.20
N THR A 42 -20.73 6.17 16.26
CA THR A 42 -21.75 6.43 17.27
C THR A 42 -23.17 6.23 16.72
N GLY A 43 -23.30 5.66 15.50
CA GLY A 43 -24.55 5.57 14.77
C GLY A 43 -24.93 6.87 14.03
N ILE A 44 -24.10 7.90 14.13
CA ILE A 44 -24.25 9.18 13.44
C ILE A 44 -22.95 9.43 12.65
N ALA A 45 -23.08 9.90 11.42
CA ALA A 45 -21.91 10.23 10.59
C ALA A 45 -21.03 11.29 11.29
N PRO A 46 -19.71 11.04 11.42
CA PRO A 46 -18.81 11.96 12.12
C PRO A 46 -18.67 13.29 11.36
N THR A 47 -18.39 14.35 12.10
CA THR A 47 -17.97 15.64 11.58
C THR A 47 -16.45 15.78 11.66
N GLU A 48 -15.86 16.80 11.04
CA GLU A 48 -14.42 17.06 11.15
C GLU A 48 -13.94 17.26 12.59
N ALA A 49 -14.80 17.72 13.49
CA ALA A 49 -14.47 17.89 14.91
C ALA A 49 -14.24 16.55 15.64
N ASP A 50 -14.79 15.47 15.10
CA ASP A 50 -14.67 14.13 15.67
C ASP A 50 -13.42 13.37 15.15
N TRP A 51 -12.72 13.93 14.15
CA TRP A 51 -11.59 13.29 13.50
C TRP A 51 -10.34 13.31 14.37
N GLN A 52 -9.81 12.15 14.65
CA GLN A 52 -8.55 11.93 15.35
C GLN A 52 -7.49 11.45 14.37
N ASN A 53 -6.31 12.06 14.38
CA ASN A 53 -5.22 11.64 13.48
C ASN A 53 -4.74 10.23 13.87
N LEU A 54 -4.77 9.30 12.90
CA LEU A 54 -4.30 7.92 13.05
C LEU A 54 -2.95 7.72 12.38
N ILE A 55 -2.82 8.16 11.12
CA ILE A 55 -1.56 8.17 10.37
C ILE A 55 -1.33 9.62 9.91
N PRO A 56 -0.31 10.31 10.45
CA PRO A 56 -0.05 11.69 10.07
C PRO A 56 0.45 11.81 8.63
N HIS A 57 0.23 12.99 8.04
CA HIS A 57 0.84 13.36 6.77
C HIS A 57 2.36 13.20 6.83
N ASN A 58 2.96 12.74 5.71
CA ASN A 58 4.39 12.60 5.56
C ASN A 58 4.84 13.18 4.20
N ASP A 59 5.83 14.08 4.21
CA ASP A 59 6.30 14.77 3.00
C ASP A 59 6.97 13.83 1.98
N THR A 60 7.43 12.66 2.41
CA THR A 60 8.19 11.70 1.59
C THR A 60 7.44 10.41 1.31
N VAL A 61 6.33 10.16 2.01
CA VAL A 61 5.52 8.95 1.87
C VAL A 61 4.07 9.34 1.61
N MET A 62 3.58 9.00 0.43
CA MET A 62 2.19 9.22 0.05
C MET A 62 1.32 8.07 0.52
N LEU A 63 0.18 8.36 1.12
CA LEU A 63 -0.86 7.40 1.44
C LEU A 63 -1.81 7.26 0.25
N ASP A 64 -1.60 6.23 -0.58
CA ASP A 64 -2.41 5.96 -1.78
C ASP A 64 -3.80 5.40 -1.44
N GLY A 65 -3.93 4.61 -0.36
CA GLY A 65 -5.20 4.02 0.04
C GLY A 65 -5.15 3.20 1.31
N VAL A 66 -6.33 2.81 1.76
CA VAL A 66 -6.56 1.97 2.94
C VAL A 66 -7.42 0.79 2.54
N SER A 67 -7.17 -0.38 3.08
CA SER A 67 -8.03 -1.56 2.96
C SER A 67 -8.25 -2.15 4.36
N LEU A 68 -9.49 -2.48 4.67
CA LEU A 68 -9.89 -2.95 5.98
C LEU A 68 -10.44 -4.37 5.90
N ASN A 69 -10.11 -5.19 6.88
CA ASN A 69 -10.78 -6.46 7.16
C ASN A 69 -10.79 -6.73 8.68
N THR A 70 -11.34 -7.88 9.12
CA THR A 70 -11.47 -8.19 10.54
C THR A 70 -10.14 -8.35 11.27
N GLU A 71 -9.05 -8.65 10.56
CA GLU A 71 -7.76 -9.01 11.16
C GLU A 71 -6.73 -7.88 11.10
N ALA A 72 -6.91 -6.93 10.16
CA ALA A 72 -5.91 -5.88 9.94
C ALA A 72 -6.45 -4.67 9.18
N MET A 73 -5.83 -3.53 9.39
CA MET A 73 -5.79 -2.42 8.45
C MET A 73 -4.55 -2.56 7.56
N THR A 74 -4.72 -2.39 6.26
CA THR A 74 -3.63 -2.43 5.27
C THR A 74 -3.52 -1.10 4.56
N LEU A 75 -2.34 -0.48 4.60
CA LEU A 75 -2.04 0.78 3.93
C LEU A 75 -1.32 0.52 2.61
N SER A 76 -1.82 1.12 1.55
CA SER A 76 -1.11 1.26 0.27
C SER A 76 -0.37 2.59 0.29
N LEU A 77 0.95 2.53 0.25
CA LEU A 77 1.85 3.67 0.35
C LEU A 77 2.70 3.80 -0.91
N ARG A 78 3.27 4.98 -1.12
CA ARG A 78 4.28 5.23 -2.14
C ARG A 78 5.45 6.00 -1.54
N GLU A 79 6.64 5.41 -1.63
CA GLU A 79 7.87 6.01 -1.11
C GLU A 79 8.99 5.88 -2.17
N GLY A 80 9.67 6.98 -2.48
CA GLY A 80 10.69 7.01 -3.52
C GLY A 80 10.18 6.53 -4.89
N GLY A 81 8.89 6.69 -5.19
CA GLY A 81 8.24 6.23 -6.43
C GLY A 81 7.96 4.72 -6.49
N LEU A 82 8.16 3.97 -5.40
CA LEU A 82 7.77 2.55 -5.30
C LEU A 82 6.51 2.38 -4.45
N PRO A 83 5.59 1.49 -4.86
CA PRO A 83 4.47 1.10 -4.03
C PRO A 83 4.94 0.24 -2.86
N ILE A 84 4.41 0.51 -1.67
CA ILE A 84 4.67 -0.24 -0.44
C ILE A 84 3.33 -0.66 0.15
N ILE A 85 3.24 -1.88 0.62
CA ILE A 85 2.11 -2.33 1.43
C ILE A 85 2.58 -2.45 2.87
N GLU A 86 1.93 -1.71 3.76
CA GLU A 86 2.16 -1.76 5.20
C GLU A 86 0.91 -2.35 5.87
N VAL A 87 1.10 -3.38 6.67
CA VAL A 87 0.02 -4.10 7.34
C VAL A 87 0.05 -3.78 8.82
N HIS A 88 -1.09 -3.42 9.36
CA HIS A 88 -1.35 -3.15 10.77
C HIS A 88 -2.29 -4.24 11.31
N PRO A 89 -1.79 -5.41 11.69
CA PRO A 89 -2.62 -6.48 12.25
C PRO A 89 -3.11 -6.05 13.64
N HIS A 90 -4.35 -6.36 13.97
CA HIS A 90 -4.92 -6.00 15.27
C HIS A 90 -4.15 -6.64 16.42
N GLY A 91 -3.71 -5.83 17.38
CA GLY A 91 -2.96 -6.28 18.55
C GLY A 91 -1.52 -6.74 18.29
N LEU A 92 -0.99 -6.58 17.06
CA LEU A 92 0.37 -6.94 16.69
C LEU A 92 1.15 -5.72 16.15
N THR A 93 2.47 -5.87 16.03
CA THR A 93 3.33 -4.81 15.48
C THR A 93 3.12 -4.68 13.97
N PRO A 94 2.90 -3.47 13.45
CA PRO A 94 2.85 -3.20 12.02
C PRO A 94 4.13 -3.62 11.29
N TYR A 95 3.99 -4.03 10.03
CA TYR A 95 5.12 -4.42 9.20
C TYR A 95 4.91 -4.04 7.72
N ARG A 96 6.02 -3.88 6.99
CA ARG A 96 6.03 -3.70 5.53
C ARG A 96 6.26 -5.01 4.82
N VAL A 97 5.47 -5.26 3.78
CA VAL A 97 5.60 -6.46 2.94
C VAL A 97 6.97 -6.45 2.25
N GLN A 98 7.76 -7.51 2.46
CA GLN A 98 9.07 -7.65 1.86
C GLN A 98 8.96 -8.32 0.49
N LEU A 99 9.72 -7.80 -0.48
CA LEU A 99 9.74 -8.27 -1.86
C LEU A 99 11.18 -8.51 -2.33
N PRO A 100 11.39 -9.46 -3.27
CA PRO A 100 12.74 -9.87 -3.66
C PRO A 100 13.44 -8.89 -4.62
N ASP A 101 12.69 -8.08 -5.37
CA ASP A 101 13.21 -7.26 -6.46
C ASP A 101 13.28 -5.77 -6.06
N ALA A 102 14.25 -5.03 -6.59
CA ALA A 102 14.47 -3.63 -6.24
C ALA A 102 13.52 -2.65 -6.95
N ALA A 103 12.95 -3.07 -8.09
CA ALA A 103 12.01 -2.29 -8.87
C ALA A 103 10.82 -3.17 -9.29
N TYR A 104 9.64 -2.80 -8.85
CA TYR A 104 8.44 -3.63 -8.97
C TYR A 104 7.16 -2.79 -9.01
N SER A 105 6.07 -3.45 -9.42
CA SER A 105 4.70 -3.03 -9.21
C SER A 105 4.06 -3.91 -8.14
N LEU A 106 3.31 -3.30 -7.23
CA LEU A 106 2.63 -3.98 -6.13
C LEU A 106 1.31 -3.30 -5.83
N TYR A 107 0.24 -4.06 -5.68
CA TYR A 107 -1.03 -3.56 -5.15
C TYR A 107 -1.85 -4.67 -4.49
N VAL A 108 -2.70 -4.26 -3.55
CA VAL A 108 -3.70 -5.14 -2.93
C VAL A 108 -4.81 -5.39 -3.94
N GLN A 109 -5.15 -6.64 -4.20
CA GLN A 109 -6.35 -6.98 -4.96
C GLN A 109 -7.57 -6.83 -4.07
N ASN A 110 -8.57 -6.10 -4.55
CA ASN A 110 -9.84 -5.96 -3.84
C ASN A 110 -10.44 -7.34 -3.55
N SER A 111 -10.86 -7.54 -2.31
CA SER A 111 -11.63 -8.69 -1.86
C SER A 111 -12.99 -8.21 -1.39
N LEU A 112 -14.02 -9.00 -1.68
CA LEU A 112 -15.36 -8.81 -1.11
C LEU A 112 -15.51 -9.49 0.26
N GLU A 113 -14.50 -10.26 0.68
CA GLU A 113 -14.47 -10.96 1.96
C GLU A 113 -13.86 -10.05 3.02
N PHE A 114 -14.71 -9.46 3.86
CA PHE A 114 -14.27 -8.67 5.01
C PHE A 114 -13.67 -9.55 6.10
N GLU A 115 -14.30 -10.72 6.37
CA GLU A 115 -13.83 -11.71 7.33
C GLU A 115 -12.74 -12.60 6.71
N SER A 116 -11.49 -12.14 6.76
CA SER A 116 -10.35 -12.87 6.19
C SER A 116 -9.07 -12.62 6.98
N ASP A 117 -8.31 -13.67 7.22
CA ASP A 117 -6.94 -13.63 7.77
C ASP A 117 -5.87 -13.38 6.69
N ARG A 118 -6.29 -13.19 5.44
CA ARG A 118 -5.42 -13.12 4.27
C ARG A 118 -5.88 -12.07 3.28
N ILE A 119 -4.91 -11.50 2.56
CA ILE A 119 -5.15 -10.66 1.40
C ILE A 119 -4.40 -11.19 0.18
N ARG A 120 -4.85 -10.78 -1.01
CA ARG A 120 -4.17 -11.07 -2.27
C ARG A 120 -3.41 -9.84 -2.73
N LEU A 121 -2.17 -10.07 -3.16
CA LEU A 121 -1.30 -9.07 -3.74
C LEU A 121 -1.06 -9.40 -5.21
N ARG A 122 -1.14 -8.40 -6.07
CA ARG A 122 -0.59 -8.47 -7.41
C ARG A 122 0.82 -7.90 -7.39
N TYR A 123 1.77 -8.70 -7.84
CA TYR A 123 3.18 -8.34 -7.87
C TYR A 123 3.78 -8.66 -9.22
N GLU A 124 4.62 -7.79 -9.75
CA GLU A 124 5.46 -8.04 -10.91
C GLU A 124 6.71 -7.16 -10.85
N ALA A 125 7.81 -7.63 -11.46
CA ALA A 125 9.03 -6.86 -11.59
C ALA A 125 9.53 -6.89 -13.03
N LEU A 126 10.49 -6.03 -13.37
CA LEU A 126 11.05 -5.96 -14.72
C LEU A 126 11.69 -7.28 -15.18
N ASN A 127 12.17 -8.09 -14.22
CA ASN A 127 12.78 -9.38 -14.43
C ASN A 127 11.89 -10.56 -13.97
N ARG A 128 10.63 -10.32 -13.62
CA ARG A 128 9.75 -11.36 -13.06
C ARG A 128 8.33 -11.21 -13.57
N PRO A 129 7.71 -12.28 -14.11
CA PRO A 129 6.34 -12.27 -14.55
C PRO A 129 5.36 -11.90 -13.43
N ALA A 130 4.19 -11.40 -13.84
CA ALA A 130 3.16 -11.04 -12.89
C ALA A 130 2.69 -12.24 -12.07
N GLN A 131 2.64 -12.05 -10.74
CA GLN A 131 2.23 -13.03 -9.75
C GLN A 131 1.01 -12.56 -8.98
N VAL A 132 0.15 -13.51 -8.62
CA VAL A 132 -0.83 -13.33 -7.54
C VAL A 132 -0.26 -14.02 -6.32
N ARG A 133 -0.02 -13.26 -5.27
CA ARG A 133 0.48 -13.75 -3.99
C ARG A 133 -0.62 -13.66 -2.94
N GLN A 134 -0.68 -14.64 -2.06
CA GLN A 134 -1.46 -14.59 -0.83
C GLN A 134 -0.55 -14.17 0.31
N LEU A 135 -0.97 -13.20 1.09
CA LEU A 135 -0.29 -12.74 2.30
C LEU A 135 -1.15 -13.11 3.52
N THR A 136 -0.56 -13.79 4.49
CA THR A 136 -1.17 -14.03 5.81
C THR A 136 -0.93 -12.80 6.68
N LEU A 137 -2.00 -12.15 7.14
CA LEU A 137 -1.93 -10.83 7.77
C LEU A 137 -1.20 -10.81 9.11
N ALA A 138 -1.37 -11.85 9.92
CA ALA A 138 -0.74 -11.93 11.23
C ALA A 138 0.78 -12.17 11.18
N THR A 139 1.28 -12.90 10.16
CA THR A 139 2.69 -13.36 10.11
C THR A 139 3.51 -12.70 9.00
N GLY A 140 2.87 -12.15 7.97
CA GLY A 140 3.54 -11.63 6.78
C GLY A 140 4.00 -12.73 5.81
N ASP A 141 3.64 -14.00 6.06
CA ASP A 141 4.00 -15.12 5.18
C ASP A 141 3.33 -14.98 3.81
N GLN A 142 4.10 -15.20 2.76
CA GLN A 142 3.64 -15.08 1.39
C GLN A 142 3.68 -16.42 0.67
N THR A 143 2.62 -16.70 -0.11
CA THR A 143 2.54 -17.86 -1.01
C THR A 143 2.17 -17.38 -2.41
N VAL A 144 2.91 -17.81 -3.44
CA VAL A 144 2.56 -17.57 -4.84
C VAL A 144 1.42 -18.50 -5.22
N LEU A 145 0.24 -17.94 -5.49
CA LEU A 145 -0.94 -18.69 -5.93
C LEU A 145 -0.94 -18.91 -7.44
N LYS A 146 -0.44 -17.92 -8.18
CA LYS A 146 -0.42 -17.93 -9.63
C LYS A 146 0.73 -17.07 -10.15
N GLU A 147 1.40 -17.56 -11.19
CA GLU A 147 2.35 -16.78 -11.96
C GLU A 147 1.95 -16.83 -13.45
N THR A 148 2.12 -15.71 -14.15
CA THR A 148 1.85 -15.63 -15.58
C THR A 148 2.93 -16.42 -16.33
N PRO A 149 2.56 -17.41 -17.14
CA PRO A 149 3.55 -18.20 -17.87
C PRO A 149 4.25 -17.37 -18.94
N VAL A 150 5.55 -17.52 -19.06
CA VAL A 150 6.35 -16.96 -20.16
C VAL A 150 6.45 -18.01 -21.27
N LEU A 151 6.11 -17.61 -22.50
CA LEU A 151 6.24 -18.51 -23.66
C LEU A 151 7.69 -18.49 -24.17
N GLY A 152 8.38 -19.61 -24.07
CA GLY A 152 9.77 -19.76 -24.46
C GLY A 152 10.74 -19.88 -23.27
N PRO A 153 12.04 -20.06 -23.55
CA PRO A 153 13.05 -20.15 -22.49
C PRO A 153 13.22 -18.80 -21.79
N PHE A 154 12.97 -18.78 -20.50
CA PHE A 154 13.10 -17.62 -19.64
C PHE A 154 13.61 -18.03 -18.27
N ASP A 155 14.64 -17.33 -17.80
CA ASP A 155 15.18 -17.47 -16.46
C ASP A 155 15.20 -16.08 -15.80
N ALA A 156 14.32 -15.88 -14.82
CA ALA A 156 14.22 -14.62 -14.08
C ALA A 156 15.53 -14.30 -13.32
N ASP A 157 16.26 -15.32 -12.87
CA ASP A 157 17.47 -15.15 -12.07
C ASP A 157 18.71 -14.81 -12.94
N ALA A 158 18.60 -14.94 -14.27
CA ALA A 158 19.61 -14.41 -15.19
C ALA A 158 19.63 -12.88 -15.27
N TYR A 159 18.60 -12.23 -14.71
CA TYR A 159 18.45 -10.78 -14.69
C TYR A 159 18.41 -10.24 -13.27
N VAL A 160 18.78 -8.97 -13.12
CA VAL A 160 18.65 -8.24 -11.87
C VAL A 160 17.99 -6.89 -12.12
N SER A 161 17.00 -6.55 -11.31
CA SER A 161 16.43 -5.21 -11.28
C SER A 161 17.22 -4.32 -10.32
N GLN A 162 17.40 -3.07 -10.70
CA GLN A 162 18.13 -2.07 -9.92
C GLN A 162 17.33 -0.77 -9.87
N ARG A 163 17.54 -0.01 -8.81
CA ARG A 163 17.01 1.33 -8.65
C ARG A 163 18.15 2.32 -8.65
N LEU A 164 18.13 3.24 -9.61
CA LEU A 164 19.10 4.33 -9.72
C LEU A 164 18.38 5.67 -9.53
N TRP A 165 19.17 6.71 -9.31
CA TRP A 165 18.67 8.08 -9.18
C TRP A 165 19.45 9.00 -10.10
N ALA A 166 18.73 9.83 -10.84
CA ALA A 166 19.29 10.92 -11.60
C ALA A 166 18.90 12.26 -10.95
N THR A 167 19.81 13.20 -10.94
CA THR A 167 19.50 14.55 -10.47
C THR A 167 19.16 15.43 -11.67
N ALA A 168 17.95 15.99 -11.70
CA ALA A 168 17.52 16.95 -12.70
C ALA A 168 18.19 18.32 -12.48
N GLU A 169 18.08 19.23 -13.46
CA GLU A 169 18.72 20.57 -13.40
C GLU A 169 18.25 21.41 -12.21
N ASP A 170 17.00 21.21 -11.75
CA ASP A 170 16.40 21.86 -10.59
C ASP A 170 16.75 21.19 -9.24
N GLY A 171 17.59 20.14 -9.25
CA GLY A 171 17.98 19.37 -8.07
C GLY A 171 17.04 18.21 -7.73
N THR A 172 15.93 18.06 -8.44
CA THR A 172 14.96 16.97 -8.21
C THR A 172 15.60 15.60 -8.44
N GLN A 173 15.42 14.67 -7.50
CA GLN A 173 15.86 13.29 -7.62
C GLN A 173 14.83 12.48 -8.40
N VAL A 174 15.21 12.02 -9.60
CA VAL A 174 14.36 11.23 -10.49
C VAL A 174 14.73 9.75 -10.36
N PRO A 175 13.79 8.89 -9.91
CA PRO A 175 14.07 7.47 -9.80
C PRO A 175 14.05 6.77 -11.16
N ILE A 176 15.03 5.90 -11.39
CA ILE A 176 15.17 5.09 -12.60
C ILE A 176 15.10 3.62 -12.22
N SER A 177 14.15 2.89 -12.79
CA SER A 177 14.07 1.43 -12.68
C SER A 177 14.81 0.82 -13.87
N LEU A 178 15.76 -0.05 -13.60
CA LEU A 178 16.61 -0.69 -14.59
C LEU A 178 16.59 -2.20 -14.43
N VAL A 179 16.59 -2.94 -15.52
CA VAL A 179 16.86 -4.37 -15.55
C VAL A 179 18.07 -4.65 -16.42
N VAL A 180 18.99 -5.47 -15.92
CA VAL A 180 20.19 -5.88 -16.63
C VAL A 180 20.41 -7.36 -16.53
N LYS A 181 21.09 -7.94 -17.51
CA LYS A 181 21.54 -9.33 -17.41
C LYS A 181 22.68 -9.41 -16.38
N ARG A 182 22.62 -10.44 -15.51
CA ARG A 182 23.55 -10.57 -14.36
C ARG A 182 25.02 -10.75 -14.77
N GLU A 183 25.26 -11.31 -15.97
CA GLU A 183 26.58 -11.63 -16.50
C GLU A 183 27.09 -10.61 -17.53
N LEU A 184 26.77 -9.34 -17.38
CA LEU A 184 27.33 -8.26 -18.19
C LEU A 184 28.39 -7.48 -17.42
#